data_b6a141458e461516f19f8ae23d63e416
#
_entry.id   b6a141458e461516f19f8ae23d63e416
#
_cell.length_a   1.000
_cell.length_b   1.000
_cell.length_c   1.000
_cell.angle_alpha   90.00
_cell.angle_beta   90.00
_cell.angle_gamma   90.00
#
_symmetry.space_group_name_H-M   'P 1'
#
loop_
_entity.id
_entity.type
_entity.pdbx_description
1 polymer ?
#
loop_
_entity_poly.entity_id
_entity_poly.type
_entity_poly.pdbx_seq_one_letter_code
_entity_poly.pdbx_strand_id
1 'polypeptide(L)'
;MRALFLLYYLIVQITIIYGFNQYLGCFIDHIDNHDLEIFIGNYKHLTSKQCIFACQKQNYQYAAIQHGSECRCGQKYGKYGQVSDDQCHYSCITSEKCGGDNRSSVYSVINSIGLSKSVGYQGCFDNVTLGIEMGVVNSIEKCISHCATNYNYAGIMNGNACRCGNHLNQPAVNSILCNIPCDRSLNDMIINCCGGLHVLSIYNVQNYR
;
A
#
# COMPACT_ATOMS: atom_id res chain seq x y z
N MET A 1 -21.11 -34.08 7.66
CA MET A 1 -20.19 -33.46 8.62
C MET A 1 -18.79 -33.23 8.06
N ARG A 2 -18.11 -34.20 7.44
CA ARG A 2 -16.74 -34.01 6.90
C ARG A 2 -16.63 -32.90 5.82
N ALA A 3 -17.62 -32.79 4.95
CA ALA A 3 -17.62 -31.75 3.89
C ALA A 3 -17.76 -30.33 4.44
N LEU A 4 -18.53 -30.12 5.51
CA LEU A 4 -18.68 -28.83 6.19
C LEU A 4 -17.40 -28.41 6.92
N PHE A 5 -16.68 -29.38 7.52
CA PHE A 5 -15.38 -29.10 8.15
C PHE A 5 -14.31 -28.72 7.11
N LEU A 6 -14.29 -29.38 5.96
CA LEU A 6 -13.37 -29.03 4.87
C LEU A 6 -13.67 -27.66 4.27
N LEU A 7 -14.96 -27.33 4.11
CA LEU A 7 -15.37 -26.02 3.62
C LEU A 7 -15.01 -24.90 4.62
N TYR A 8 -15.26 -25.13 5.92
CA TYR A 8 -14.87 -24.20 6.99
C TYR A 8 -13.35 -24.04 7.05
N TYR A 9 -12.58 -25.14 6.94
CA TYR A 9 -11.12 -25.10 6.92
C TYR A 9 -10.58 -24.34 5.71
N LEU A 10 -11.17 -24.55 4.52
CA LEU A 10 -10.84 -23.79 3.29
C LEU A 10 -11.18 -22.31 3.42
N ILE A 11 -12.33 -21.96 4.00
CA ILE A 11 -12.73 -20.56 4.23
C ILE A 11 -11.78 -19.90 5.23
N VAL A 12 -11.41 -20.60 6.32
CA VAL A 12 -10.45 -20.09 7.30
C VAL A 12 -9.05 -19.93 6.68
N GLN A 13 -8.61 -20.85 5.82
CA GLN A 13 -7.33 -20.72 5.09
C GLN A 13 -7.39 -19.56 4.09
N ILE A 14 -8.50 -19.37 3.40
CA ILE A 14 -8.71 -18.25 2.47
C ILE A 14 -8.68 -16.92 3.24
N THR A 15 -9.31 -16.81 4.41
CA THR A 15 -9.25 -15.59 5.23
C THR A 15 -7.87 -15.34 5.83
N ILE A 16 -7.05 -16.35 6.03
CA ILE A 16 -5.65 -16.23 6.47
C ILE A 16 -4.75 -15.82 5.31
N ILE A 17 -5.03 -16.30 4.08
CA ILE A 17 -4.24 -15.99 2.87
C ILE A 17 -4.56 -14.58 2.35
N TYR A 18 -5.83 -14.15 2.44
CA TYR A 18 -6.25 -12.78 2.13
C TYR A 18 -6.19 -11.96 3.42
N GLY A 19 -4.99 -11.56 3.82
CA GLY A 19 -4.79 -10.65 4.95
C GLY A 19 -5.54 -9.34 4.73
N PHE A 20 -6.78 -9.28 5.20
CA PHE A 20 -7.53 -8.03 5.20
C PHE A 20 -6.82 -7.03 6.10
N ASN A 21 -6.43 -5.90 5.56
CA ASN A 21 -6.06 -4.74 6.36
C ASN A 21 -7.27 -4.35 7.20
N GLN A 22 -7.26 -4.76 8.46
CA GLN A 22 -8.43 -4.66 9.31
C GLN A 22 -8.50 -3.27 9.93
N TYR A 23 -9.61 -2.58 9.73
CA TYR A 23 -9.98 -1.43 10.53
C TYR A 23 -10.20 -1.88 11.99
N LEU A 24 -9.48 -1.25 12.92
CA LEU A 24 -9.51 -1.61 14.35
C LEU A 24 -10.46 -0.71 15.15
N GLY A 25 -10.77 0.47 14.62
CA GLY A 25 -11.69 1.39 15.24
C GLY A 25 -11.22 2.83 15.22
N CYS A 26 -12.01 3.69 15.85
CA CYS A 26 -11.72 5.10 16.07
C CYS A 26 -11.10 5.31 17.45
N PHE A 27 -9.95 6.00 17.52
CA PHE A 27 -9.21 6.21 18.75
C PHE A 27 -8.93 7.69 18.98
N ILE A 28 -8.86 8.09 20.26
CA ILE A 28 -8.47 9.44 20.65
C ILE A 28 -7.01 9.67 20.27
N ASP A 29 -6.73 10.85 19.74
CA ASP A 29 -5.37 11.30 19.46
C ASP A 29 -5.15 12.71 20.03
N HIS A 30 -3.90 13.08 20.29
CA HIS A 30 -3.50 14.38 20.80
C HIS A 30 -2.39 14.97 19.96
N ILE A 31 -2.55 16.22 19.54
CA ILE A 31 -1.62 16.90 18.63
C ILE A 31 -0.18 17.01 19.19
N ASP A 32 -0.05 17.16 20.50
CA ASP A 32 1.26 17.30 21.16
C ASP A 32 1.93 15.96 21.46
N ASN A 33 1.17 14.87 21.43
CA ASN A 33 1.67 13.55 21.78
C ASN A 33 0.80 12.47 21.11
N HIS A 34 1.00 12.27 19.83
CA HIS A 34 0.20 11.37 19.01
C HIS A 34 0.19 9.92 19.51
N ASP A 35 -0.94 9.23 19.33
CA ASP A 35 -1.08 7.82 19.66
C ASP A 35 -0.12 6.95 18.81
N LEU A 36 -0.09 7.19 17.49
CA LEU A 36 0.92 6.63 16.60
C LEU A 36 1.97 7.70 16.28
N GLU A 37 3.18 7.51 16.79
CA GLU A 37 4.20 8.57 16.88
C GLU A 37 4.84 8.95 15.56
N ILE A 38 4.91 8.01 14.60
CA ILE A 38 5.69 8.20 13.38
C ILE A 38 4.84 8.84 12.29
N PHE A 39 5.15 10.09 12.00
CA PHE A 39 4.51 10.84 10.92
C PHE A 39 5.09 10.41 9.56
N ILE A 40 4.22 10.01 8.63
CA ILE A 40 4.59 9.62 7.26
C ILE A 40 4.37 10.78 6.29
N GLY A 41 3.26 11.49 6.44
CA GLY A 41 2.94 12.63 5.60
C GLY A 41 1.48 13.01 5.63
N ASN A 42 1.17 14.13 4.94
CA ASN A 42 -0.17 14.63 4.73
C ASN A 42 -0.47 14.67 3.23
N TYR A 43 -1.54 14.00 2.79
CA TYR A 43 -1.80 13.71 1.38
C TYR A 43 -3.24 14.01 1.00
N LYS A 44 -3.43 14.90 0.02
CA LYS A 44 -4.76 15.37 -0.41
C LYS A 44 -5.74 14.26 -0.84
N HIS A 45 -5.22 13.12 -1.30
CA HIS A 45 -6.02 12.00 -1.82
C HIS A 45 -5.58 10.68 -1.20
N LEU A 46 -5.47 10.66 0.14
CA LEU A 46 -5.06 9.48 0.89
C LEU A 46 -6.14 8.39 0.84
N THR A 47 -5.69 7.13 0.78
CA THR A 47 -6.50 5.94 1.05
C THR A 47 -5.94 5.21 2.26
N SER A 48 -6.76 4.42 2.95
CA SER A 48 -6.31 3.58 4.07
C SER A 48 -5.20 2.63 3.62
N LYS A 49 -5.33 2.04 2.43
CA LYS A 49 -4.35 1.13 1.83
C LYS A 49 -2.98 1.77 1.64
N GLN A 50 -2.93 3.01 1.19
CA GLN A 50 -1.67 3.75 1.01
C GLN A 50 -0.95 3.98 2.34
N CYS A 51 -1.69 4.40 3.38
CA CYS A 51 -1.12 4.59 4.70
C CYS A 51 -0.62 3.25 5.29
N ILE A 52 -1.43 2.19 5.20
CA ILE A 52 -1.07 0.85 5.66
C ILE A 52 0.20 0.37 4.94
N PHE A 53 0.27 0.52 3.62
CA PHE A 53 1.44 0.13 2.83
C PHE A 53 2.70 0.91 3.22
N ALA A 54 2.59 2.22 3.44
CA ALA A 54 3.70 3.04 3.89
C ALA A 54 4.24 2.58 5.26
N CYS A 55 3.33 2.23 6.19
CA CYS A 55 3.68 1.70 7.49
C CYS A 55 4.31 0.30 7.39
N GLN A 56 3.77 -0.56 6.53
CA GLN A 56 4.30 -1.91 6.27
C GLN A 56 5.75 -1.87 5.76
N LYS A 57 6.04 -0.97 4.83
CA LYS A 57 7.40 -0.80 4.28
C LYS A 57 8.42 -0.39 5.32
N GLN A 58 8.00 0.25 6.39
CA GLN A 58 8.84 0.66 7.51
C GLN A 58 8.75 -0.29 8.71
N ASN A 59 8.14 -1.48 8.53
CA ASN A 59 7.97 -2.54 9.53
C ASN A 59 7.16 -2.11 10.77
N TYR A 60 6.20 -1.21 10.61
CA TYR A 60 5.24 -0.88 11.67
C TYR A 60 4.05 -1.83 11.64
N GLN A 61 3.45 -2.06 12.82
CA GLN A 61 2.32 -2.98 12.98
C GLN A 61 0.97 -2.29 12.78
N TYR A 62 0.93 -0.98 12.94
CA TYR A 62 -0.30 -0.19 12.87
C TYR A 62 -0.12 1.04 12.00
N ALA A 63 -1.18 1.38 11.30
CA ALA A 63 -1.34 2.61 10.54
C ALA A 63 -2.53 3.39 11.10
N ALA A 64 -2.40 4.70 11.20
CA ALA A 64 -3.46 5.60 11.61
C ALA A 64 -3.66 6.70 10.59
N ILE A 65 -4.91 7.08 10.36
CA ILE A 65 -5.25 8.20 9.49
C ILE A 65 -6.09 9.19 10.28
N GLN A 66 -5.74 10.47 10.12
CA GLN A 66 -6.42 11.58 10.75
C GLN A 66 -6.76 12.65 9.70
N HIS A 67 -7.86 13.40 9.90
CA HIS A 67 -8.31 14.49 9.01
C HIS A 67 -8.47 14.09 7.52
N GLY A 68 -8.66 12.81 7.22
CA GLY A 68 -8.78 12.31 5.84
C GLY A 68 -7.49 12.33 5.03
N SER A 69 -6.37 12.80 5.59
CA SER A 69 -5.16 13.12 4.82
C SER A 69 -3.85 12.80 5.53
N GLU A 70 -3.82 12.79 6.84
CA GLU A 70 -2.60 12.58 7.63
C GLU A 70 -2.41 11.09 7.89
N CYS A 71 -1.24 10.56 7.52
CA CYS A 71 -0.83 9.16 7.75
C CYS A 71 0.24 9.10 8.84
N ARG A 72 0.02 8.22 9.82
CA ARG A 72 0.98 7.90 10.89
C ARG A 72 1.13 6.40 11.06
N CYS A 73 2.28 5.98 11.58
CA CYS A 73 2.61 4.58 11.87
C CYS A 73 3.02 4.40 13.33
N GLY A 74 2.84 3.19 13.84
CA GLY A 74 3.27 2.83 15.19
C GLY A 74 3.37 1.34 15.42
N GLN A 75 4.07 0.97 16.50
CA GLN A 75 4.14 -0.42 16.97
C GLN A 75 3.04 -0.74 18.00
N LYS A 76 2.37 0.29 18.50
CA LYS A 76 1.26 0.22 19.47
C LYS A 76 0.21 1.25 19.09
N TYR A 77 -0.99 1.09 19.60
CA TYR A 77 -2.10 2.03 19.45
C TYR A 77 -3.02 2.00 20.68
N GLY A 78 -3.95 2.95 20.75
CA GLY A 78 -5.00 2.98 21.77
C GLY A 78 -4.57 3.58 23.09
N LYS A 79 -3.48 4.35 23.12
CA LYS A 79 -2.91 5.01 24.30
C LYS A 79 -3.92 5.86 25.06
N TYR A 80 -4.86 6.50 24.35
CA TYR A 80 -5.86 7.38 24.95
C TYR A 80 -7.27 6.81 24.96
N GLY A 81 -7.43 5.57 24.50
CA GLY A 81 -8.70 4.85 24.46
C GLY A 81 -9.44 4.93 23.13
N GLN A 82 -10.36 4.00 22.97
CA GLN A 82 -11.24 3.89 21.81
C GLN A 82 -12.50 4.72 22.03
N VAL A 83 -13.04 5.27 20.95
CA VAL A 83 -14.30 6.00 20.92
C VAL A 83 -15.23 5.43 19.88
N SER A 84 -16.48 5.91 19.84
CA SER A 84 -17.44 5.50 18.82
C SER A 84 -16.98 5.89 17.41
N ASP A 85 -17.22 5.02 16.46
CA ASP A 85 -16.80 5.13 15.05
C ASP A 85 -17.38 6.36 14.32
N ASP A 86 -18.45 6.94 14.82
CA ASP A 86 -19.03 8.18 14.29
C ASP A 86 -18.14 9.41 14.51
N GLN A 87 -17.22 9.35 15.48
CA GLN A 87 -16.23 10.40 15.71
C GLN A 87 -15.10 10.41 14.66
N CYS A 88 -14.88 9.32 13.95
CA CYS A 88 -14.01 9.25 12.77
C CYS A 88 -14.84 9.50 11.50
N HIS A 89 -15.33 10.71 11.33
CA HIS A 89 -16.30 11.09 10.30
C HIS A 89 -15.68 11.55 8.98
N TYR A 90 -14.37 11.77 8.95
CA TYR A 90 -13.67 12.04 7.69
C TYR A 90 -13.58 10.77 6.85
N SER A 91 -13.83 10.92 5.56
CA SER A 91 -13.69 9.84 4.58
C SER A 91 -12.43 10.01 3.76
N CYS A 92 -11.73 8.92 3.53
CA CYS A 92 -10.73 8.86 2.46
C CYS A 92 -11.42 8.94 1.08
N ILE A 93 -10.62 9.08 0.03
CA ILE A 93 -11.12 9.13 -1.36
C ILE A 93 -11.93 7.87 -1.75
N THR A 94 -11.68 6.75 -1.09
CA THR A 94 -12.36 5.46 -1.30
C THR A 94 -13.49 5.20 -0.31
N SER A 95 -14.00 6.24 0.34
CA SER A 95 -15.11 6.19 1.32
C SER A 95 -14.83 5.40 2.60
N GLU A 96 -13.58 5.02 2.84
CA GLU A 96 -13.15 4.39 4.10
C GLU A 96 -13.06 5.44 5.21
N LYS A 97 -13.10 5.00 6.47
CA LYS A 97 -12.94 5.91 7.61
C LYS A 97 -11.51 6.41 7.72
N CYS A 98 -11.35 7.73 7.74
CA CYS A 98 -10.05 8.39 7.74
C CYS A 98 -9.89 9.44 8.84
N GLY A 99 -10.37 9.07 10.02
CA GLY A 99 -10.21 9.85 11.24
C GLY A 99 -11.22 10.97 11.41
N GLY A 100 -10.93 11.83 12.32
CA GLY A 100 -11.68 13.02 12.71
C GLY A 100 -10.77 14.03 13.34
N ASP A 101 -11.33 15.09 13.93
CA ASP A 101 -10.56 16.07 14.70
C ASP A 101 -10.08 15.43 16.01
N ASN A 102 -8.78 15.34 16.18
CA ASN A 102 -8.14 14.62 17.30
C ASN A 102 -8.65 13.16 17.43
N ARG A 103 -8.95 12.53 16.30
CA ARG A 103 -9.41 11.16 16.20
C ARG A 103 -8.71 10.46 15.07
N SER A 104 -8.13 9.30 15.38
CA SER A 104 -7.43 8.46 14.42
C SER A 104 -8.24 7.23 14.07
N SER A 105 -8.48 7.01 12.78
CA SER A 105 -8.89 5.71 12.27
C SER A 105 -7.68 4.81 12.24
N VAL A 106 -7.66 3.76 13.07
CA VAL A 106 -6.53 2.84 13.20
C VAL A 106 -6.79 1.56 12.41
N TYR A 107 -5.76 1.10 11.73
CA TYR A 107 -5.73 -0.11 10.91
C TYR A 107 -4.59 -1.03 11.32
N SER A 108 -4.82 -2.33 11.33
CA SER A 108 -3.73 -3.31 11.46
C SER A 108 -2.92 -3.36 10.17
N VAL A 109 -1.62 -3.29 10.31
CA VAL A 109 -0.67 -3.60 9.23
C VAL A 109 -0.34 -5.08 9.34
N ILE A 110 -1.04 -5.91 8.57
CA ILE A 110 -0.72 -7.33 8.54
C ILE A 110 0.62 -7.45 7.82
N ASN A 111 1.65 -7.74 8.58
CA ASN A 111 2.86 -8.29 8.00
C ASN A 111 2.49 -9.67 7.46
N SER A 112 2.06 -9.72 6.21
CA SER A 112 1.90 -10.98 5.50
C SER A 112 3.27 -11.64 5.43
N ILE A 113 3.54 -12.47 6.44
CA ILE A 113 4.60 -13.47 6.41
C ILE A 113 4.22 -14.40 5.25
N GLY A 114 4.64 -14.06 4.04
CA GLY A 114 4.37 -14.87 2.86
C GLY A 114 3.98 -14.11 1.58
N LEU A 115 3.42 -12.90 1.64
CA LEU A 115 3.41 -11.99 0.50
C LEU A 115 4.62 -11.05 0.62
N SER A 116 5.74 -11.72 0.90
CA SER A 116 7.02 -11.15 0.75
C SER A 116 7.06 -10.46 -0.59
N LYS A 117 7.62 -9.26 -0.56
CA LYS A 117 8.36 -8.75 -1.69
C LYS A 117 7.71 -9.26 -2.98
N SER A 118 6.77 -8.52 -3.53
CA SER A 118 6.53 -8.67 -4.96
C SER A 118 7.93 -8.84 -5.53
N VAL A 119 8.21 -10.04 -6.04
CA VAL A 119 9.57 -10.47 -6.34
C VAL A 119 10.21 -9.33 -7.11
N GLY A 120 11.22 -8.71 -6.53
CA GLY A 120 11.95 -7.63 -7.17
C GLY A 120 11.50 -6.19 -6.92
N TYR A 121 10.44 -5.89 -6.14
CA TYR A 121 10.04 -4.49 -5.90
C TYR A 121 11.16 -3.70 -5.19
N GLN A 122 11.56 -2.60 -5.81
CA GLN A 122 12.66 -1.75 -5.36
C GLN A 122 12.20 -0.49 -4.64
N GLY A 123 10.98 -0.04 -4.92
CA GLY A 123 10.44 1.19 -4.35
C GLY A 123 9.69 2.06 -5.36
N CYS A 124 9.38 3.26 -4.91
CA CYS A 124 8.84 4.34 -5.72
C CYS A 124 9.97 5.28 -6.14
N PHE A 125 10.01 5.65 -7.41
CA PHE A 125 11.08 6.48 -8.00
C PHE A 125 10.50 7.57 -8.88
N ASP A 126 11.25 8.64 -9.09
CA ASP A 126 10.90 9.66 -10.05
C ASP A 126 10.84 9.08 -11.49
N ASN A 127 10.00 9.65 -12.34
CA ASN A 127 9.74 9.16 -13.70
C ASN A 127 10.97 9.19 -14.64
N VAL A 128 11.98 9.98 -14.32
CA VAL A 128 13.22 10.07 -15.11
C VAL A 128 14.18 8.90 -14.87
N THR A 129 13.89 8.05 -13.90
CA THR A 129 14.80 6.95 -13.50
C THR A 129 14.94 5.89 -14.59
N LEU A 130 13.85 5.55 -15.30
CA LEU A 130 13.85 4.57 -16.41
C LEU A 130 13.50 5.27 -17.73
N GLY A 131 14.40 5.20 -18.71
CA GLY A 131 14.31 5.98 -19.94
C GLY A 131 13.57 5.31 -21.10
N ILE A 132 13.34 3.99 -21.07
CA ILE A 132 12.81 3.25 -22.23
C ILE A 132 11.32 3.00 -22.04
N GLU A 133 10.51 3.64 -22.88
CA GLU A 133 9.06 3.45 -22.90
C GLU A 133 8.68 2.19 -23.67
N MET A 134 7.89 1.32 -23.05
CA MET A 134 7.39 0.07 -23.65
C MET A 134 5.89 0.15 -23.98
N GLY A 135 5.28 1.33 -23.77
CA GLY A 135 3.86 1.54 -24.03
C GLY A 135 2.95 1.23 -22.85
N VAL A 136 1.68 1.05 -23.15
CA VAL A 136 0.62 0.83 -22.15
C VAL A 136 0.43 -0.66 -21.91
N VAL A 137 0.40 -1.04 -20.63
CA VAL A 137 0.12 -2.41 -20.17
C VAL A 137 -1.05 -2.39 -19.18
N ASN A 138 -1.73 -3.51 -19.04
CA ASN A 138 -2.87 -3.62 -18.12
C ASN A 138 -2.52 -4.35 -16.81
N SER A 139 -1.27 -4.77 -16.63
CA SER A 139 -0.79 -5.34 -15.36
C SER A 139 0.72 -5.17 -15.21
N ILE A 140 1.18 -5.26 -13.95
CA ILE A 140 2.61 -5.20 -13.64
C ILE A 140 3.37 -6.41 -14.17
N GLU A 141 2.75 -7.59 -14.19
CA GLU A 141 3.35 -8.83 -14.72
C GLU A 141 3.69 -8.68 -16.19
N LYS A 142 2.83 -8.03 -16.97
CA LYS A 142 3.10 -7.73 -18.38
C LYS A 142 4.27 -6.77 -18.54
N CYS A 143 4.35 -5.73 -17.72
CA CYS A 143 5.50 -4.84 -17.73
C CYS A 143 6.79 -5.59 -17.37
N ILE A 144 6.76 -6.40 -16.30
CA ILE A 144 7.88 -7.23 -15.88
C ILE A 144 8.32 -8.16 -17.00
N SER A 145 7.39 -8.91 -17.62
CA SER A 145 7.71 -9.85 -18.69
C SER A 145 8.30 -9.18 -19.94
N HIS A 146 7.82 -7.98 -20.29
CA HIS A 146 8.40 -7.20 -21.39
C HIS A 146 9.83 -6.76 -21.08
N CYS A 147 10.09 -6.27 -19.89
CA CYS A 147 11.41 -5.78 -19.51
C CYS A 147 12.42 -6.90 -19.25
N ALA A 148 11.99 -8.05 -18.72
CA ALA A 148 12.87 -9.14 -18.31
C ALA A 148 13.74 -9.71 -19.45
N THR A 149 13.33 -9.55 -20.69
CA THR A 149 14.08 -10.05 -21.86
C THR A 149 15.43 -9.36 -22.04
N ASN A 150 15.50 -8.02 -21.81
CA ASN A 150 16.66 -7.22 -22.16
C ASN A 150 17.09 -6.19 -21.09
N TYR A 151 16.32 -6.05 -20.02
CA TYR A 151 16.56 -5.02 -19.00
C TYR A 151 16.60 -5.62 -17.60
N ASN A 152 17.19 -4.88 -16.67
CA ASN A 152 17.29 -5.28 -15.26
C ASN A 152 16.11 -4.81 -14.41
N TYR A 153 15.44 -3.74 -14.87
CA TYR A 153 14.34 -3.12 -14.13
C TYR A 153 13.13 -2.87 -15.03
N ALA A 154 11.95 -3.11 -14.46
CA ALA A 154 10.67 -2.68 -14.97
C ALA A 154 10.09 -1.61 -14.07
N GLY A 155 9.51 -0.56 -14.63
CA GLY A 155 8.81 0.49 -13.92
C GLY A 155 7.43 0.70 -14.50
N ILE A 156 6.45 0.94 -13.66
CA ILE A 156 5.11 1.27 -14.11
C ILE A 156 4.64 2.58 -13.48
N MET A 157 3.98 3.41 -14.27
CA MET A 157 3.54 4.75 -13.90
C MET A 157 2.11 5.00 -14.38
N ASN A 158 1.41 5.89 -13.71
CA ASN A 158 0.04 6.30 -14.08
C ASN A 158 -0.96 5.14 -14.22
N GLY A 159 -0.70 4.02 -13.54
CA GLY A 159 -1.52 2.83 -13.56
C GLY A 159 -1.24 1.85 -14.71
N ASN A 160 -0.61 2.30 -15.81
CA ASN A 160 -0.47 1.48 -17.01
C ASN A 160 0.71 1.78 -17.93
N ALA A 161 1.45 2.86 -17.73
CA ALA A 161 2.59 3.20 -18.56
C ALA A 161 3.83 2.42 -18.11
N CYS A 162 4.31 1.49 -18.95
CA CYS A 162 5.45 0.62 -18.69
C CYS A 162 6.75 1.22 -19.20
N ARG A 163 7.79 1.18 -18.38
CA ARG A 163 9.15 1.60 -18.72
C ARG A 163 10.17 0.54 -18.30
N CYS A 164 11.24 0.44 -19.05
CA CYS A 164 12.36 -0.46 -18.77
C CYS A 164 13.69 0.31 -18.65
N GLY A 165 14.65 -0.30 -17.97
CA GLY A 165 16.00 0.24 -17.87
C GLY A 165 16.97 -0.69 -17.18
N ASN A 166 18.26 -0.36 -17.24
CA ASN A 166 19.33 -1.17 -16.67
C ASN A 166 19.94 -0.58 -15.39
N HIS A 167 19.68 0.69 -15.11
CA HIS A 167 20.25 1.41 -13.97
C HIS A 167 19.18 2.25 -13.26
N LEU A 168 19.30 2.34 -11.96
CA LEU A 168 18.51 3.24 -11.12
C LEU A 168 19.41 4.45 -10.79
N ASN A 169 19.21 5.56 -11.49
CA ASN A 169 20.07 6.73 -11.41
C ASN A 169 19.64 7.73 -10.32
N GLN A 170 18.52 7.48 -9.66
CA GLN A 170 17.96 8.34 -8.64
C GLN A 170 17.63 7.52 -7.38
N PRO A 171 17.66 8.12 -6.18
CA PRO A 171 17.18 7.46 -4.97
C PRO A 171 15.67 7.24 -5.02
N ALA A 172 15.19 6.27 -4.24
CA ALA A 172 13.77 6.05 -4.05
C ALA A 172 13.14 7.28 -3.38
N VAL A 173 11.95 7.64 -3.84
CA VAL A 173 11.12 8.68 -3.23
C VAL A 173 10.11 8.04 -2.26
N ASN A 174 9.32 8.86 -1.57
CA ASN A 174 8.33 8.35 -0.63
C ASN A 174 7.34 7.40 -1.33
N SER A 175 7.25 6.17 -0.81
CA SER A 175 6.45 5.08 -1.39
C SER A 175 4.95 5.38 -1.50
N ILE A 176 4.44 6.31 -0.71
CA ILE A 176 3.03 6.74 -0.77
C ILE A 176 2.69 7.47 -2.09
N LEU A 177 3.69 8.00 -2.78
CA LEU A 177 3.50 8.64 -4.08
C LEU A 177 3.15 7.63 -5.19
N CYS A 178 3.53 6.36 -5.03
CA CYS A 178 3.11 5.26 -5.90
C CYS A 178 1.73 4.73 -5.46
N ASN A 179 0.69 5.49 -5.74
CA ASN A 179 -0.65 5.33 -5.17
C ASN A 179 -1.73 4.94 -6.19
N ILE A 180 -1.35 4.68 -7.44
CA ILE A 180 -2.29 4.30 -8.48
C ILE A 180 -2.31 2.77 -8.58
N PRO A 181 -3.48 2.11 -8.40
CA PRO A 181 -3.59 0.66 -8.55
C PRO A 181 -3.36 0.22 -10.00
N CYS A 182 -2.83 -0.97 -10.19
CA CYS A 182 -2.55 -1.54 -11.51
C CYS A 182 -3.79 -1.91 -12.29
N ASP A 183 -4.83 -2.35 -11.62
CA ASP A 183 -6.10 -2.68 -12.22
C ASP A 183 -7.22 -1.91 -11.52
N ARG A 184 -8.15 -1.42 -12.33
CA ARG A 184 -9.38 -0.79 -11.83
C ARG A 184 -10.45 -1.83 -11.46
N SER A 185 -10.17 -3.11 -11.65
CA SER A 185 -11.06 -4.17 -11.19
C SER A 185 -10.95 -4.32 -9.68
N LEU A 186 -12.09 -4.21 -9.00
CA LEU A 186 -12.24 -4.18 -7.55
C LEU A 186 -11.79 -5.44 -6.81
N ASN A 187 -11.23 -6.45 -7.49
CA ASN A 187 -10.95 -7.76 -6.93
C ASN A 187 -9.46 -8.07 -6.71
N ASP A 188 -8.53 -7.29 -7.21
CA ASP A 188 -7.10 -7.48 -6.92
C ASP A 188 -6.69 -6.68 -5.69
N MET A 189 -6.96 -7.26 -4.52
CA MET A 189 -6.50 -6.77 -3.22
C MET A 189 -5.00 -6.99 -2.99
N ILE A 190 -4.25 -7.36 -4.00
CA ILE A 190 -2.80 -7.48 -3.91
C ILE A 190 -2.21 -6.12 -4.24
N ILE A 191 -1.46 -5.61 -3.32
CA ILE A 191 -0.79 -4.33 -3.18
C ILE A 191 0.21 -4.09 -4.34
N ASN A 192 -0.26 -4.14 -5.57
CA ASN A 192 0.51 -3.78 -6.73
C ASN A 192 0.15 -2.34 -7.10
N CYS A 193 0.94 -1.39 -6.62
CA CYS A 193 0.84 -0.02 -7.08
C CYS A 193 1.54 0.09 -8.44
N CYS A 194 0.79 0.52 -9.44
CA CYS A 194 1.30 0.83 -10.76
C CYS A 194 1.79 2.28 -10.87
N GLY A 195 2.62 2.65 -9.89
CA GLY A 195 3.20 3.98 -9.80
C GLY A 195 2.23 5.04 -9.27
N GLY A 196 2.52 6.27 -9.56
CA GLY A 196 1.69 7.43 -9.26
C GLY A 196 1.77 8.45 -10.39
N LEU A 197 1.24 9.63 -10.17
CA LEU A 197 1.39 10.74 -11.09
C LEU A 197 2.86 11.17 -11.10
N HIS A 198 3.55 10.96 -12.24
CA HIS A 198 4.98 11.26 -12.44
C HIS A 198 5.96 10.45 -11.58
N VAL A 199 5.53 9.34 -10.97
CA VAL A 199 6.42 8.42 -10.24
C VAL A 199 6.22 6.98 -10.66
N LEU A 200 7.30 6.20 -10.64
CA LEU A 200 7.36 4.80 -11.06
C LEU A 200 7.39 3.87 -9.84
N SER A 201 6.55 2.86 -9.84
CA SER A 201 6.80 1.65 -9.06
C SER A 201 7.81 0.79 -9.80
N ILE A 202 9.00 0.57 -9.23
CA ILE A 202 10.10 -0.14 -9.89
C ILE A 202 10.30 -1.54 -9.32
N TYR A 203 10.60 -2.49 -10.22
CA TYR A 203 10.83 -3.90 -9.95
C TYR A 203 12.15 -4.36 -10.58
N ASN A 204 12.98 -5.09 -9.83
CA ASN A 204 14.11 -5.81 -10.39
C ASN A 204 13.58 -7.07 -11.07
N VAL A 205 13.91 -7.25 -12.35
CA VAL A 205 13.37 -8.34 -13.16
C VAL A 205 14.39 -9.42 -13.52
N GLN A 206 15.59 -9.36 -12.94
CA GLN A 206 16.65 -10.34 -13.22
C GLN A 206 16.27 -11.78 -12.83
N ASN A 207 15.42 -11.95 -11.83
CA ASN A 207 14.94 -13.26 -11.39
C ASN A 207 13.76 -13.81 -12.22
N TYR A 208 13.33 -13.08 -13.27
CA TYR A 208 12.26 -13.49 -14.20
C TYR A 208 12.79 -13.99 -15.55
N ARG A 209 14.09 -14.14 -15.69
CA ARG A 209 14.76 -14.68 -16.87
C ARG A 209 14.83 -16.20 -16.87
#